data_d6682090885665111711f1c1fcffcc9b
#
_entry.id   d6682090885665111711f1c1fcffcc9b
#
_cell.length_a   1.000
_cell.length_b   1.000
_cell.length_c   1.000
_cell.angle_alpha   90.00
_cell.angle_beta   90.00
_cell.angle_gamma   90.00
#
_symmetry.space_group_name_H-M   'P 1'
#
loop_
_entity.id
_entity.type
_entity.pdbx_description
1 polymer ?
#
loop_
_entity_poly.entity_id
_entity_poly.type
_entity_poly.pdbx_seq_one_letter_code
_entity_poly.pdbx_strand_id
1 'polypeptide(L)'
;MKTIVKIEIAILVLVVLVAVTMTLWDEGVFGLLKEPVVMERTPQPIPQETVVQEQTLPQESSPEEEQNWAGEARELTAENWFAFDVRRGEYLQTQGDIHGKLYPASITKLLTCYTLLSCMEPEDTVTVGDALTLVKEGSSVANLKEGDVVTVEQLVCAMMLPSGNDAAQVAAVAGGRTIGGQSLSCQEAAALFVEQMNTMAEELGMADSHFVNPDGWHNENHYTSMHDLVILSQKVLTNPVMLKYTSMASATVQLGDRELEWKNTNMLLHEKLDMYVPSTIGMKTGYTNAAGDCLVTAFFETDRIILVGVFGCPTLSEHRYLDTIQIYNSL
;
A
#
# COMPACT_ATOMS: atom_id res chain seq x y z
N MET A 1 52.26 -17.80 -0.95
CA MET A 1 52.10 -18.69 -2.12
C MET A 1 50.71 -19.33 -2.26
N LYS A 2 50.19 -20.05 -1.24
CA LYS A 2 48.86 -20.74 -1.39
C LYS A 2 47.66 -19.80 -1.61
N THR A 3 47.69 -18.55 -1.15
CA THR A 3 46.60 -17.56 -1.30
C THR A 3 46.56 -16.93 -2.70
N ILE A 4 47.73 -16.64 -3.28
CA ILE A 4 47.83 -16.06 -4.62
C ILE A 4 47.34 -17.05 -5.68
N VAL A 5 47.75 -18.33 -5.57
CA VAL A 5 47.30 -19.38 -6.49
C VAL A 5 45.76 -19.58 -6.45
N LYS A 6 45.11 -19.44 -5.28
CA LYS A 6 43.64 -19.52 -5.17
C LYS A 6 42.95 -18.33 -5.84
N ILE A 7 43.53 -17.14 -5.80
CA ILE A 7 42.96 -15.94 -6.47
C ILE A 7 43.13 -16.07 -7.97
N GLU A 8 44.23 -16.55 -8.48
CA GLU A 8 44.48 -16.78 -9.91
C GLU A 8 43.54 -17.84 -10.48
N ILE A 9 43.29 -18.95 -9.74
CA ILE A 9 42.30 -19.98 -10.14
C ILE A 9 40.88 -19.42 -10.15
N ALA A 10 40.49 -18.61 -9.17
CA ALA A 10 39.15 -18.01 -9.11
C ALA A 10 38.91 -17.02 -10.29
N ILE A 11 39.93 -16.24 -10.66
CA ILE A 11 39.87 -15.33 -11.81
C ILE A 11 39.77 -16.14 -13.12
N LEU A 12 40.56 -17.23 -13.25
CA LEU A 12 40.52 -18.07 -14.44
C LEU A 12 39.16 -18.75 -14.61
N VAL A 13 38.53 -19.22 -13.53
CA VAL A 13 37.19 -19.82 -13.54
C VAL A 13 36.14 -18.78 -13.94
N LEU A 14 36.24 -17.55 -13.45
CA LEU A 14 35.32 -16.45 -13.80
C LEU A 14 35.44 -16.08 -15.28
N VAL A 15 36.65 -16.00 -15.82
CA VAL A 15 36.91 -15.68 -17.23
C VAL A 15 36.39 -16.81 -18.14
N VAL A 16 36.54 -18.07 -17.75
CA VAL A 16 35.99 -19.21 -18.51
C VAL A 16 34.47 -19.21 -18.47
N LEU A 17 33.83 -18.92 -17.31
CA LEU A 17 32.37 -18.78 -17.20
C LEU A 17 31.82 -17.67 -18.08
N VAL A 18 32.47 -16.49 -18.11
CA VAL A 18 32.06 -15.37 -18.97
C VAL A 18 32.24 -15.74 -20.46
N ALA A 19 33.33 -16.39 -20.82
CA ALA A 19 33.56 -16.83 -22.21
C ALA A 19 32.53 -17.88 -22.67
N VAL A 20 32.16 -18.83 -21.81
CA VAL A 20 31.13 -19.84 -22.11
C VAL A 20 29.75 -19.19 -22.24
N THR A 21 29.42 -18.23 -21.41
CA THR A 21 28.12 -17.50 -21.53
C THR A 21 28.08 -16.64 -22.78
N MET A 22 29.19 -16.03 -23.21
CA MET A 22 29.27 -15.25 -24.45
C MET A 22 29.17 -16.14 -25.72
N THR A 23 29.82 -17.32 -25.73
CA THR A 23 29.70 -18.26 -26.85
C THR A 23 28.29 -18.88 -26.94
N LEU A 24 27.64 -19.17 -25.81
CA LEU A 24 26.25 -19.65 -25.82
C LEU A 24 25.25 -18.58 -26.27
N TRP A 25 25.60 -17.28 -26.09
CA TRP A 25 24.83 -16.16 -26.61
C TRP A 25 24.98 -16.01 -28.14
N ASP A 26 26.20 -16.13 -28.64
CA ASP A 26 26.51 -15.99 -30.09
C ASP A 26 26.00 -17.19 -30.93
N GLU A 27 25.97 -18.40 -30.35
CA GLU A 27 25.47 -19.62 -31.04
C GLU A 27 23.94 -19.76 -31.00
N GLY A 28 23.21 -18.81 -30.43
CA GLY A 28 21.74 -18.79 -30.45
C GLY A 28 21.08 -19.86 -29.57
N VAL A 29 21.85 -20.55 -28.72
CA VAL A 29 21.33 -21.63 -27.85
C VAL A 29 20.22 -21.11 -26.90
N PHE A 30 20.26 -19.85 -26.54
CA PHE A 30 19.17 -19.19 -25.79
C PHE A 30 17.95 -18.83 -26.63
N GLY A 31 18.03 -18.88 -27.96
CA GLY A 31 16.89 -18.69 -28.87
C GLY A 31 15.88 -19.84 -28.86
N LEU A 32 16.31 -21.03 -28.42
CA LEU A 32 15.45 -22.22 -28.34
C LEU A 32 14.53 -22.27 -27.11
N LEU A 33 14.71 -21.35 -26.17
CA LEU A 33 13.85 -21.25 -24.97
C LEU A 33 12.74 -20.17 -25.11
N LYS A 34 12.56 -19.61 -26.31
CA LYS A 34 11.59 -18.53 -26.58
C LYS A 34 10.46 -18.91 -27.53
N GLU A 35 10.02 -20.15 -27.56
CA GLU A 35 8.71 -20.44 -28.11
C GLU A 35 7.72 -20.64 -26.97
N PRO A 36 6.77 -19.71 -26.76
CA PRO A 36 5.66 -20.00 -25.86
C PRO A 36 4.82 -21.09 -26.52
N VAL A 37 4.61 -22.19 -25.79
CA VAL A 37 3.57 -23.16 -26.11
C VAL A 37 2.26 -22.41 -26.12
N VAL A 38 1.76 -22.07 -27.29
CA VAL A 38 0.42 -21.52 -27.50
C VAL A 38 -0.56 -22.66 -27.22
N MET A 39 -1.03 -22.77 -25.99
CA MET A 39 -2.29 -23.43 -25.75
C MET A 39 -3.38 -22.53 -26.32
N GLU A 40 -4.04 -22.97 -27.39
CA GLU A 40 -5.30 -22.40 -27.85
C GLU A 40 -6.31 -22.43 -26.70
N ARG A 41 -6.41 -21.34 -25.99
CA ARG A 41 -7.56 -21.10 -25.10
C ARG A 41 -8.70 -20.59 -25.98
N THR A 42 -9.76 -21.32 -26.06
CA THR A 42 -11.05 -20.83 -26.57
C THR A 42 -11.37 -19.50 -25.88
N PRO A 43 -11.69 -18.43 -26.64
CA PRO A 43 -11.99 -17.15 -26.03
C PRO A 43 -13.25 -17.26 -25.18
N GLN A 44 -13.09 -17.11 -23.88
CA GLN A 44 -14.19 -16.75 -22.98
C GLN A 44 -14.54 -15.29 -23.25
N PRO A 45 -15.83 -14.89 -23.21
CA PRO A 45 -16.19 -13.51 -23.44
C PRO A 45 -15.50 -12.60 -22.42
N ILE A 46 -14.76 -11.63 -22.93
CA ILE A 46 -14.08 -10.59 -22.18
C ILE A 46 -15.13 -9.85 -21.36
N PRO A 47 -14.98 -9.70 -20.02
CA PRO A 47 -15.77 -8.74 -19.28
C PRO A 47 -15.53 -7.36 -19.87
N GLN A 48 -16.61 -6.61 -20.12
CA GLN A 48 -16.54 -5.26 -20.66
C GLN A 48 -15.54 -4.41 -19.85
N GLU A 49 -14.65 -3.74 -20.58
CA GLU A 49 -13.64 -2.85 -20.02
C GLU A 49 -14.23 -1.94 -18.94
N THR A 50 -13.67 -2.02 -17.76
CA THR A 50 -13.90 -1.04 -16.70
C THR A 50 -13.39 0.29 -17.22
N VAL A 51 -14.29 1.21 -17.55
CA VAL A 51 -13.90 2.58 -17.90
C VAL A 51 -13.40 3.26 -16.64
N VAL A 52 -12.14 3.05 -16.34
CA VAL A 52 -11.42 3.88 -15.38
C VAL A 52 -11.09 5.17 -16.12
N GLN A 53 -11.73 6.27 -15.74
CA GLN A 53 -11.29 7.57 -16.23
C GLN A 53 -9.86 7.81 -15.74
N GLU A 54 -8.94 7.77 -16.70
CA GLU A 54 -7.53 8.05 -16.52
C GLU A 54 -7.38 9.52 -16.11
N GLN A 55 -7.21 9.75 -14.81
CA GLN A 55 -6.74 11.06 -14.35
C GLN A 55 -5.23 11.10 -14.62
N THR A 56 -4.85 11.90 -15.62
CA THR A 56 -3.47 12.33 -15.85
C THR A 56 -2.91 12.92 -14.55
N LEU A 57 -1.64 12.63 -14.28
CA LEU A 57 -0.86 13.33 -13.25
C LEU A 57 -1.14 14.84 -13.32
N PRO A 58 -1.23 15.55 -12.19
CA PRO A 58 -1.57 16.96 -12.17
C PRO A 58 -0.67 17.73 -13.13
N GLN A 59 -1.26 18.37 -14.16
CA GLN A 59 -0.57 19.39 -14.94
C GLN A 59 -0.26 20.55 -13.99
N GLU A 60 0.92 21.15 -14.16
CA GLU A 60 1.30 22.38 -13.47
C GLU A 60 0.13 23.36 -13.45
N SER A 61 -0.46 23.56 -12.27
CA SER A 61 -1.43 24.61 -12.04
C SER A 61 -0.71 25.94 -12.13
N SER A 62 -1.28 26.88 -12.88
CA SER A 62 -0.86 28.27 -12.88
C SER A 62 -0.83 28.83 -11.46
N PRO A 63 0.06 29.78 -11.13
CA PRO A 63 0.16 30.35 -9.80
C PRO A 63 -0.95 31.38 -9.57
N GLU A 64 -2.16 30.93 -9.27
CA GLU A 64 -3.24 31.82 -8.81
C GLU A 64 -4.20 31.03 -7.89
N GLU A 65 -4.20 31.46 -6.65
CA GLU A 65 -4.89 31.04 -5.44
C GLU A 65 -4.09 30.09 -4.52
N GLU A 66 -3.05 30.65 -3.88
CA GLU A 66 -2.61 30.17 -2.57
C GLU A 66 -3.83 30.28 -1.63
N GLN A 67 -4.50 29.16 -1.40
CA GLN A 67 -5.44 29.05 -0.29
C GLN A 67 -4.65 29.32 0.99
N ASN A 68 -4.88 30.49 1.58
CA ASN A 68 -4.20 30.95 2.78
C ASN A 68 -4.70 30.16 4.00
N TRP A 69 -4.16 28.96 4.21
CA TRP A 69 -4.37 28.13 5.40
C TRP A 69 -3.62 28.68 6.63
N ALA A 70 -3.05 29.91 6.57
CA ALA A 70 -2.42 30.60 7.67
C ALA A 70 -3.48 31.11 8.67
N GLY A 71 -4.28 30.18 9.21
CA GLY A 71 -4.91 30.36 10.51
C GLY A 71 -3.82 30.49 11.57
N GLU A 72 -4.11 31.15 12.69
CA GLU A 72 -3.22 31.23 13.83
C GLU A 72 -2.69 29.81 14.17
N ALA A 73 -1.37 29.67 14.37
CA ALA A 73 -0.74 28.40 14.72
C ALA A 73 -1.43 27.86 15.98
N ARG A 74 -2.20 26.78 15.82
CA ARG A 74 -2.85 26.10 16.93
C ARG A 74 -1.90 25.04 17.52
N GLU A 75 -2.13 24.62 18.74
CA GLU A 75 -1.43 23.49 19.32
C GLU A 75 -1.80 22.21 18.54
N LEU A 76 -0.80 21.42 18.13
CA LEU A 76 -1.01 20.14 17.50
C LEU A 76 -1.67 19.19 18.49
N THR A 77 -2.64 18.42 18.01
CA THR A 77 -3.39 17.47 18.85
C THR A 77 -2.86 16.04 18.75
N ALA A 78 -2.07 15.75 17.69
CA ALA A 78 -1.44 14.46 17.52
C ALA A 78 -0.45 14.17 18.66
N GLU A 79 -0.57 13.00 19.30
CA GLU A 79 0.36 12.56 20.34
C GLU A 79 1.75 12.28 19.77
N ASN A 80 1.79 11.66 18.60
CA ASN A 80 3.02 11.34 17.86
C ASN A 80 2.88 11.77 16.42
N TRP A 81 3.94 12.32 15.84
CA TRP A 81 3.95 12.72 14.45
C TRP A 81 5.35 12.83 13.89
N PHE A 82 5.46 12.76 12.55
CA PHE A 82 6.69 12.98 11.82
C PHE A 82 6.46 13.76 10.53
N ALA A 83 7.50 14.47 10.08
CA ALA A 83 7.69 14.94 8.73
C ALA A 83 9.02 14.39 8.20
N PHE A 84 9.03 13.74 7.04
CA PHE A 84 10.17 13.04 6.48
C PHE A 84 10.36 13.39 5.01
N ASP A 85 11.58 13.79 4.63
CA ASP A 85 11.96 14.02 3.23
C ASP A 85 12.43 12.69 2.60
N VAL A 86 11.62 12.17 1.67
CA VAL A 86 11.88 10.89 0.99
C VAL A 86 13.16 10.92 0.18
N ARG A 87 13.47 12.05 -0.48
CA ARG A 87 14.66 12.18 -1.32
C ARG A 87 15.94 12.24 -0.50
N ARG A 88 15.92 12.97 0.64
CA ARG A 88 17.07 13.09 1.52
C ARG A 88 17.23 11.90 2.45
N GLY A 89 16.14 11.16 2.68
CA GLY A 89 16.14 10.03 3.62
C GLY A 89 16.25 10.49 5.07
N GLU A 90 15.71 11.66 5.43
CA GLU A 90 15.87 12.26 6.76
C GLU A 90 14.55 12.78 7.34
N TYR A 91 14.43 12.69 8.66
CA TYR A 91 13.36 13.35 9.38
C TYR A 91 13.60 14.86 9.44
N LEU A 92 12.64 15.64 8.99
CA LEU A 92 12.67 17.10 9.07
C LEU A 92 12.24 17.56 10.45
N GLN A 93 11.17 16.96 10.97
CA GLN A 93 10.62 17.22 12.30
C GLN A 93 9.96 15.96 12.84
N THR A 94 9.94 15.80 14.16
CA THR A 94 9.26 14.69 14.84
C THR A 94 8.77 15.11 16.22
N GLN A 95 7.70 14.44 16.68
CA GLN A 95 7.28 14.44 18.07
C GLN A 95 6.97 12.99 18.51
N GLY A 96 7.45 12.60 19.67
CA GLY A 96 7.38 11.25 20.18
C GLY A 96 8.59 10.40 19.80
N ASP A 97 8.56 9.14 20.22
CA ASP A 97 9.61 8.16 19.92
C ASP A 97 9.34 7.53 18.55
N ILE A 98 10.23 7.74 17.57
CA ILE A 98 10.06 7.21 16.21
C ILE A 98 10.07 5.68 16.16
N HIS A 99 10.67 5.02 17.13
CA HIS A 99 10.67 3.55 17.33
C HIS A 99 9.61 3.08 18.34
N GLY A 100 8.88 4.03 18.94
CA GLY A 100 7.83 3.75 19.92
C GLY A 100 6.65 2.99 19.30
N LYS A 101 6.06 2.10 20.09
CA LYS A 101 4.89 1.31 19.69
C LYS A 101 3.68 2.20 19.41
N LEU A 102 3.11 2.07 18.22
CA LEU A 102 1.88 2.71 17.75
C LEU A 102 0.86 1.65 17.33
N TYR A 103 -0.42 1.95 17.45
CA TYR A 103 -1.49 1.16 16.85
C TYR A 103 -1.82 1.73 15.47
N PRO A 104 -1.55 0.98 14.37
CA PRO A 104 -1.69 1.52 13.00
C PRO A 104 -3.14 1.69 12.55
N ALA A 105 -4.10 1.00 13.18
CA ALA A 105 -5.46 0.91 12.68
C ALA A 105 -5.45 0.54 11.18
N SER A 106 -6.32 1.13 10.35
CA SER A 106 -6.40 0.83 8.91
C SER A 106 -5.18 1.24 8.07
N ILE A 107 -4.16 1.90 8.64
CA ILE A 107 -2.87 2.10 7.95
C ILE A 107 -2.21 0.73 7.65
N THR A 108 -2.51 -0.30 8.44
CA THR A 108 -2.17 -1.72 8.19
C THR A 108 -2.41 -2.15 6.74
N LYS A 109 -3.49 -1.64 6.10
CA LYS A 109 -3.86 -2.03 4.74
C LYS A 109 -2.83 -1.65 3.67
N LEU A 110 -1.91 -0.73 3.97
CA LEU A 110 -0.76 -0.48 3.11
C LEU A 110 0.12 -1.74 3.00
N LEU A 111 0.42 -2.39 4.14
CA LEU A 111 1.20 -3.63 4.13
C LEU A 111 0.39 -4.79 3.54
N THR A 112 -0.91 -4.87 3.84
CA THR A 112 -1.81 -5.89 3.27
C THR A 112 -1.82 -5.84 1.75
N CYS A 113 -1.97 -4.65 1.15
CA CYS A 113 -1.90 -4.47 -0.30
C CYS A 113 -0.52 -4.83 -0.85
N TYR A 114 0.55 -4.37 -0.20
CA TYR A 114 1.91 -4.65 -0.63
C TYR A 114 2.21 -6.15 -0.62
N THR A 115 1.79 -6.86 0.44
CA THR A 115 1.90 -8.32 0.55
C THR A 115 1.05 -9.05 -0.49
N LEU A 116 -0.20 -8.60 -0.72
CA LEU A 116 -1.06 -9.20 -1.75
C LEU A 116 -0.43 -9.11 -3.13
N LEU A 117 0.07 -7.94 -3.51
CA LEU A 117 0.73 -7.68 -4.79
C LEU A 117 2.10 -8.38 -4.93
N SER A 118 2.65 -8.95 -3.85
CA SER A 118 3.86 -9.79 -3.91
C SER A 118 3.57 -11.26 -4.25
N CYS A 119 2.32 -11.70 -4.10
CA CYS A 119 1.93 -13.10 -4.32
C CYS A 119 0.84 -13.28 -5.38
N MET A 120 0.24 -12.21 -5.89
CA MET A 120 -0.79 -12.23 -6.93
C MET A 120 -0.60 -11.07 -7.90
N GLU A 121 -0.94 -11.28 -9.17
CA GLU A 121 -0.89 -10.24 -10.18
C GLU A 121 -2.14 -9.32 -10.08
N PRO A 122 -2.04 -8.02 -10.44
CA PRO A 122 -3.17 -7.09 -10.35
C PRO A 122 -4.44 -7.54 -11.10
N GLU A 123 -4.26 -8.25 -12.22
CA GLU A 123 -5.33 -8.76 -13.09
C GLU A 123 -5.93 -10.08 -12.60
N ASP A 124 -5.30 -10.75 -11.65
CA ASP A 124 -5.84 -12.00 -11.08
C ASP A 124 -7.22 -11.76 -10.49
N THR A 125 -8.14 -12.70 -10.69
CA THR A 125 -9.51 -12.58 -10.19
C THR A 125 -9.73 -13.41 -8.95
N VAL A 126 -10.49 -12.87 -8.02
CA VAL A 126 -10.91 -13.48 -6.76
C VAL A 126 -12.41 -13.51 -6.69
N THR A 127 -13.01 -14.67 -6.39
CA THR A 127 -14.42 -14.75 -6.06
C THR A 127 -14.61 -14.51 -4.56
N VAL A 128 -15.40 -13.50 -4.22
CA VAL A 128 -15.76 -13.18 -2.84
C VAL A 128 -16.62 -14.30 -2.28
N GLY A 129 -16.26 -14.84 -1.14
CA GLY A 129 -16.95 -15.97 -0.52
C GLY A 129 -16.87 -15.93 1.00
N ASP A 130 -16.45 -17.05 1.60
CA ASP A 130 -16.39 -17.29 3.04
C ASP A 130 -15.50 -16.30 3.83
N ALA A 131 -14.61 -15.58 3.17
CA ALA A 131 -13.79 -14.52 3.76
C ALA A 131 -14.64 -13.43 4.46
N LEU A 132 -15.85 -13.17 3.98
CA LEU A 132 -16.76 -12.18 4.59
C LEU A 132 -17.18 -12.54 6.03
N THR A 133 -17.11 -13.82 6.40
CA THR A 133 -17.38 -14.27 7.78
C THR A 133 -16.34 -13.80 8.80
N LEU A 134 -15.16 -13.36 8.34
CA LEU A 134 -14.08 -12.83 9.17
C LEU A 134 -14.24 -11.33 9.47
N VAL A 135 -15.13 -10.64 8.76
CA VAL A 135 -15.37 -9.20 8.93
C VAL A 135 -16.02 -8.92 10.27
N LYS A 136 -15.44 -8.02 11.07
CA LYS A 136 -15.97 -7.65 12.38
C LYS A 136 -17.15 -6.69 12.24
N GLU A 137 -18.16 -6.82 13.09
CA GLU A 137 -19.27 -5.88 13.17
C GLU A 137 -18.76 -4.46 13.48
N GLY A 138 -19.33 -3.45 12.81
CA GLY A 138 -18.90 -2.05 12.93
C GLY A 138 -17.68 -1.67 12.10
N SER A 139 -17.15 -2.59 11.28
CA SER A 139 -16.05 -2.30 10.35
C SER A 139 -16.49 -1.37 9.22
N SER A 140 -15.54 -0.54 8.73
CA SER A 140 -15.68 0.08 7.40
C SER A 140 -15.63 -1.01 6.32
N VAL A 141 -16.51 -0.91 5.32
CA VAL A 141 -16.63 -1.91 4.25
C VAL A 141 -16.72 -1.27 2.87
N ALA A 142 -16.19 -1.96 1.88
CA ALA A 142 -16.32 -1.60 0.46
C ALA A 142 -17.65 -2.12 -0.13
N ASN A 143 -18.49 -2.79 0.66
CA ASN A 143 -19.76 -3.40 0.28
C ASN A 143 -19.60 -4.56 -0.73
N LEU A 144 -18.54 -5.35 -0.59
CA LEU A 144 -18.38 -6.60 -1.31
C LEU A 144 -19.44 -7.61 -0.84
N LYS A 145 -19.93 -8.46 -1.77
CA LYS A 145 -20.92 -9.49 -1.50
C LYS A 145 -20.43 -10.85 -1.93
N GLU A 146 -20.93 -11.89 -1.28
CA GLU A 146 -20.70 -13.27 -1.70
C GLU A 146 -21.09 -13.46 -3.17
N GLY A 147 -20.22 -14.07 -3.94
CA GLY A 147 -20.36 -14.26 -5.38
C GLY A 147 -19.82 -13.14 -6.25
N ASP A 148 -19.45 -11.98 -5.71
CA ASP A 148 -18.73 -10.96 -6.50
C ASP A 148 -17.42 -11.54 -7.04
N VAL A 149 -17.08 -11.18 -8.27
CA VAL A 149 -15.78 -11.48 -8.86
C VAL A 149 -15.03 -10.14 -8.99
N VAL A 150 -13.91 -10.04 -8.30
CA VAL A 150 -13.08 -8.83 -8.23
C VAL A 150 -11.66 -9.14 -8.67
N THR A 151 -10.98 -8.18 -9.29
CA THR A 151 -9.53 -8.29 -9.53
C THR A 151 -8.76 -7.95 -8.26
N VAL A 152 -7.51 -8.39 -8.18
CA VAL A 152 -6.57 -8.00 -7.12
C VAL A 152 -6.44 -6.47 -7.08
N GLU A 153 -6.36 -5.83 -8.24
CA GLU A 153 -6.32 -4.37 -8.35
C GLU A 153 -7.59 -3.71 -7.77
N GLN A 154 -8.77 -4.29 -8.00
CA GLN A 154 -10.03 -3.82 -7.38
C GLN A 154 -10.04 -4.01 -5.87
N LEU A 155 -9.43 -5.09 -5.34
CA LEU A 155 -9.25 -5.26 -3.89
C LEU A 155 -8.34 -4.17 -3.30
N VAL A 156 -7.24 -3.82 -3.99
CA VAL A 156 -6.38 -2.70 -3.58
C VAL A 156 -7.18 -1.39 -3.56
N CYS A 157 -7.96 -1.10 -4.60
CA CYS A 157 -8.85 0.06 -4.65
C CYS A 157 -9.83 0.08 -3.46
N ALA A 158 -10.49 -1.04 -3.19
CA ALA A 158 -11.46 -1.21 -2.10
C ALA A 158 -10.83 -1.05 -0.70
N MET A 159 -9.56 -1.42 -0.53
CA MET A 159 -8.82 -1.21 0.70
C MET A 159 -8.33 0.24 0.86
N MET A 160 -7.90 0.87 -0.24
CA MET A 160 -7.31 2.21 -0.17
C MET A 160 -8.35 3.31 -0.06
N LEU A 161 -9.43 3.27 -0.85
CA LEU A 161 -10.43 4.33 -0.88
C LEU A 161 -11.40 4.26 0.32
N PRO A 162 -12.39 3.34 0.36
CA PRO A 162 -13.35 3.29 1.47
C PRO A 162 -12.77 2.61 2.71
N SER A 163 -11.50 2.20 2.66
CA SER A 163 -10.87 1.47 3.78
C SER A 163 -11.56 0.14 4.11
N GLY A 164 -12.04 -0.60 3.09
CA GLY A 164 -12.84 -1.82 3.26
C GLY A 164 -12.12 -2.92 4.04
N ASN A 165 -12.67 -3.31 5.20
CA ASN A 165 -12.21 -4.46 5.96
C ASN A 165 -12.64 -5.77 5.29
N ASP A 166 -13.80 -5.77 4.62
CA ASP A 166 -14.26 -6.86 3.77
C ASP A 166 -13.25 -7.16 2.66
N ALA A 167 -12.76 -6.13 1.97
CA ALA A 167 -11.72 -6.28 0.96
C ALA A 167 -10.40 -6.80 1.53
N ALA A 168 -10.01 -6.35 2.73
CA ALA A 168 -8.80 -6.83 3.40
C ALA A 168 -8.89 -8.31 3.79
N GLN A 169 -10.06 -8.77 4.28
CA GLN A 169 -10.28 -10.19 4.60
C GLN A 169 -10.30 -11.04 3.32
N VAL A 170 -10.96 -10.57 2.25
CA VAL A 170 -10.96 -11.26 0.94
C VAL A 170 -9.53 -11.36 0.39
N ALA A 171 -8.76 -10.28 0.45
CA ALA A 171 -7.35 -10.25 0.04
C ALA A 171 -6.50 -11.26 0.84
N ALA A 172 -6.68 -11.30 2.16
CA ALA A 172 -5.94 -12.21 3.03
C ALA A 172 -6.27 -13.68 2.73
N VAL A 173 -7.54 -14.01 2.54
CA VAL A 173 -7.95 -15.39 2.21
C VAL A 173 -7.46 -15.78 0.81
N ALA A 174 -7.55 -14.90 -0.18
CA ALA A 174 -7.08 -15.16 -1.53
C ALA A 174 -5.55 -15.35 -1.57
N GLY A 175 -4.80 -14.43 -0.97
CA GLY A 175 -3.35 -14.52 -0.87
C GLY A 175 -2.88 -15.76 -0.10
N GLY A 176 -3.52 -16.05 1.03
CA GLY A 176 -3.21 -17.26 1.82
C GLY A 176 -3.49 -18.55 1.07
N ARG A 177 -4.59 -18.63 0.29
CA ARG A 177 -4.88 -19.78 -0.58
C ARG A 177 -3.92 -19.88 -1.76
N THR A 178 -3.41 -18.78 -2.25
CA THR A 178 -2.36 -18.76 -3.28
C THR A 178 -1.05 -19.34 -2.73
N ILE A 179 -0.70 -19.01 -1.49
CA ILE A 179 0.53 -19.48 -0.82
C ILE A 179 0.40 -20.94 -0.36
N GLY A 180 -0.68 -21.30 0.35
CA GLY A 180 -0.82 -22.58 1.06
C GLY A 180 -1.75 -23.59 0.40
N GLY A 181 -2.45 -23.22 -0.67
CA GLY A 181 -3.37 -24.08 -1.43
C GLY A 181 -4.84 -23.79 -1.20
N GLN A 182 -5.63 -24.07 -2.23
CA GLN A 182 -7.07 -23.74 -2.31
C GLN A 182 -7.94 -24.52 -1.30
N SER A 183 -7.45 -25.56 -0.68
CA SER A 183 -8.18 -26.36 0.31
C SER A 183 -8.21 -25.76 1.72
N LEU A 184 -7.44 -24.70 1.97
CA LEU A 184 -7.43 -24.03 3.26
C LEU A 184 -8.81 -23.40 3.57
N SER A 185 -9.28 -23.53 4.82
CA SER A 185 -10.39 -22.75 5.32
C SER A 185 -10.06 -21.24 5.26
N CYS A 186 -11.06 -20.38 5.33
CA CYS A 186 -10.81 -18.94 5.32
C CYS A 186 -9.95 -18.50 6.51
N GLN A 187 -10.11 -19.12 7.69
CA GLN A 187 -9.32 -18.84 8.88
C GLN A 187 -7.85 -19.22 8.71
N GLU A 188 -7.58 -20.44 8.20
CA GLU A 188 -6.22 -20.91 7.95
C GLU A 188 -5.52 -20.07 6.88
N ALA A 189 -6.21 -19.76 5.80
CA ALA A 189 -5.68 -18.92 4.73
C ALA A 189 -5.36 -17.50 5.21
N ALA A 190 -6.30 -16.86 5.94
CA ALA A 190 -6.07 -15.53 6.50
C ALA A 190 -4.90 -15.54 7.51
N ALA A 191 -4.77 -16.57 8.35
CA ALA A 191 -3.65 -16.71 9.28
C ALA A 191 -2.32 -16.84 8.54
N LEU A 192 -2.24 -17.69 7.51
CA LEU A 192 -1.04 -17.86 6.69
C LEU A 192 -0.66 -16.54 5.97
N PHE A 193 -1.65 -15.79 5.48
CA PHE A 193 -1.39 -14.49 4.88
C PHE A 193 -0.85 -13.46 5.89
N VAL A 194 -1.36 -13.46 7.13
CA VAL A 194 -0.83 -12.61 8.20
C VAL A 194 0.61 -12.99 8.57
N GLU A 195 0.95 -14.28 8.57
CA GLU A 195 2.34 -14.71 8.71
C GLU A 195 3.21 -14.16 7.55
N GLN A 196 2.70 -14.18 6.31
CA GLN A 196 3.37 -13.59 5.17
C GLN A 196 3.50 -12.06 5.30
N MET A 197 2.52 -11.36 5.86
CA MET A 197 2.62 -9.92 6.17
C MET A 197 3.77 -9.65 7.15
N ASN A 198 3.93 -10.44 8.20
CA ASN A 198 5.04 -10.29 9.14
C ASN A 198 6.39 -10.61 8.49
N THR A 199 6.46 -11.65 7.66
CA THR A 199 7.66 -11.95 6.86
C THR A 199 8.02 -10.76 5.94
N MET A 200 7.03 -10.19 5.25
CA MET A 200 7.23 -9.01 4.42
C MET A 200 7.71 -7.79 5.22
N ALA A 201 7.14 -7.56 6.40
CA ALA A 201 7.58 -6.49 7.29
C ALA A 201 9.05 -6.67 7.70
N GLU A 202 9.46 -7.89 8.06
CA GLU A 202 10.84 -8.23 8.40
C GLU A 202 11.79 -8.01 7.19
N GLU A 203 11.41 -8.48 5.99
CA GLU A 203 12.17 -8.29 4.74
C GLU A 203 12.34 -6.81 4.37
N LEU A 204 11.35 -5.98 4.68
CA LEU A 204 11.41 -4.53 4.48
C LEU A 204 12.26 -3.82 5.55
N GLY A 205 12.59 -4.47 6.65
CA GLY A 205 13.32 -3.89 7.78
C GLY A 205 12.43 -3.18 8.81
N MET A 206 11.12 -3.49 8.84
CA MET A 206 10.15 -2.95 9.81
C MET A 206 10.28 -3.69 11.15
N ALA A 207 11.39 -3.44 11.86
CA ALA A 207 11.78 -4.22 13.03
C ALA A 207 10.92 -3.95 14.29
N ASP A 208 10.17 -2.84 14.30
CA ASP A 208 9.33 -2.41 15.42
C ASP A 208 7.84 -2.73 15.18
N SER A 209 7.53 -3.62 14.22
CA SER A 209 6.17 -3.94 13.80
C SER A 209 5.81 -5.39 14.04
N HIS A 210 4.53 -5.63 14.34
CA HIS A 210 3.93 -6.96 14.36
C HIS A 210 2.44 -6.86 14.01
N PHE A 211 1.98 -7.72 13.11
CA PHE A 211 0.62 -7.72 12.59
C PHE A 211 -0.10 -9.02 12.94
N VAL A 212 -1.37 -8.94 13.34
CA VAL A 212 -2.21 -10.10 13.71
C VAL A 212 -3.52 -10.19 12.92
N ASN A 213 -3.75 -9.22 12.04
CA ASN A 213 -4.89 -9.21 11.11
C ASN A 213 -4.57 -8.33 9.89
N PRO A 214 -5.33 -8.46 8.77
CA PRO A 214 -5.04 -7.73 7.55
C PRO A 214 -5.69 -6.34 7.48
N ASP A 215 -6.58 -6.00 8.40
CA ASP A 215 -7.44 -4.81 8.30
C ASP A 215 -7.13 -3.70 9.31
N GLY A 216 -6.29 -4.01 10.33
CA GLY A 216 -5.94 -3.09 11.39
C GLY A 216 -6.95 -3.03 12.52
N TRP A 217 -7.83 -4.03 12.64
CA TRP A 217 -8.68 -4.15 13.82
C TRP A 217 -7.84 -4.24 15.09
N HIS A 218 -8.24 -3.50 16.11
CA HIS A 218 -7.42 -3.36 17.30
C HIS A 218 -7.11 -4.70 17.99
N ASN A 219 -5.83 -4.87 18.31
CA ASN A 219 -5.29 -5.91 19.15
C ASN A 219 -3.98 -5.38 19.78
N GLU A 220 -3.71 -5.68 21.04
CA GLU A 220 -2.50 -5.21 21.75
C GLU A 220 -1.20 -5.72 21.08
N ASN A 221 -1.26 -6.85 20.37
CA ASN A 221 -0.14 -7.42 19.63
C ASN A 221 -0.09 -6.96 18.16
N HIS A 222 -0.96 -6.03 17.75
CA HIS A 222 -1.00 -5.45 16.41
C HIS A 222 -0.47 -4.02 16.48
N TYR A 223 0.80 -3.82 16.14
CA TYR A 223 1.48 -2.55 16.31
C TYR A 223 2.54 -2.31 15.24
N THR A 224 2.97 -1.07 15.14
CA THR A 224 4.04 -0.57 14.28
C THR A 224 4.77 0.58 14.97
N SER A 225 5.70 1.23 14.26
CA SER A 225 6.35 2.47 14.69
C SER A 225 6.28 3.54 13.60
N MET A 226 6.57 4.80 13.93
CA MET A 226 6.71 5.87 12.94
C MET A 226 7.80 5.55 11.93
N HIS A 227 8.91 4.97 12.38
CA HIS A 227 10.03 4.58 11.54
C HIS A 227 9.62 3.53 10.51
N ASP A 228 8.93 2.47 10.95
CA ASP A 228 8.49 1.40 10.08
C ASP A 228 7.44 1.88 9.06
N LEU A 229 6.58 2.81 9.46
CA LEU A 229 5.62 3.43 8.54
C LEU A 229 6.29 4.30 7.47
N VAL A 230 7.43 4.95 7.77
CA VAL A 230 8.24 5.63 6.75
C VAL A 230 8.81 4.62 5.76
N ILE A 231 9.38 3.50 6.24
CA ILE A 231 9.89 2.41 5.38
C ILE A 231 8.78 1.91 4.44
N LEU A 232 7.62 1.55 4.98
CA LEU A 232 6.49 1.05 4.20
C LEU A 232 5.99 2.09 3.20
N SER A 233 5.86 3.36 3.61
CA SER A 233 5.38 4.44 2.74
C SER A 233 6.30 4.65 1.53
N GLN A 234 7.61 4.55 1.71
CA GLN A 234 8.56 4.63 0.59
C GLN A 234 8.34 3.50 -0.43
N LYS A 235 7.99 2.29 0.02
CA LYS A 235 7.65 1.17 -0.87
C LYS A 235 6.32 1.39 -1.61
N VAL A 236 5.33 1.93 -0.92
CA VAL A 236 4.03 2.31 -1.52
C VAL A 236 4.22 3.32 -2.64
N LEU A 237 5.05 4.35 -2.43
CA LEU A 237 5.34 5.39 -3.42
C LEU A 237 6.01 4.87 -4.69
N THR A 238 6.70 3.73 -4.61
CA THR A 238 7.37 3.12 -5.77
C THR A 238 6.55 2.00 -6.45
N ASN A 239 5.41 1.62 -5.86
CA ASN A 239 4.52 0.63 -6.45
C ASN A 239 3.41 1.34 -7.25
N PRO A 240 3.33 1.15 -8.59
CA PRO A 240 2.42 1.92 -9.44
C PRO A 240 0.94 1.66 -9.13
N VAL A 241 0.56 0.41 -8.77
CA VAL A 241 -0.82 0.07 -8.43
C VAL A 241 -1.21 0.73 -7.11
N MET A 242 -0.36 0.66 -6.10
CA MET A 242 -0.64 1.29 -4.81
C MET A 242 -0.67 2.81 -4.91
N LEU A 243 0.31 3.41 -5.61
CA LEU A 243 0.36 4.86 -5.80
C LEU A 243 -0.91 5.38 -6.50
N LYS A 244 -1.37 4.68 -7.55
CA LYS A 244 -2.62 5.00 -8.26
C LYS A 244 -3.80 5.13 -7.29
N TYR A 245 -4.02 4.13 -6.43
CA TYR A 245 -5.20 4.11 -5.57
C TYR A 245 -5.05 4.90 -4.27
N THR A 246 -3.86 5.03 -3.73
CA THR A 246 -3.65 5.91 -2.56
C THR A 246 -3.85 7.38 -2.91
N SER A 247 -3.55 7.80 -4.16
CA SER A 247 -3.68 9.19 -4.62
C SER A 247 -5.06 9.53 -5.21
N MET A 248 -5.95 8.54 -5.39
CA MET A 248 -7.24 8.73 -6.02
C MET A 248 -8.29 9.19 -5.00
N ALA A 249 -9.02 10.27 -5.29
CA ALA A 249 -10.09 10.78 -4.42
C ALA A 249 -11.33 9.89 -4.42
N SER A 250 -11.73 9.35 -5.58
CA SER A 250 -12.87 8.43 -5.71
C SER A 250 -12.70 7.55 -6.94
N ALA A 251 -13.40 6.41 -6.95
CA ALA A 251 -13.49 5.51 -8.09
C ALA A 251 -14.90 4.94 -8.19
N THR A 252 -15.40 4.82 -9.42
CA THR A 252 -16.61 4.04 -9.73
C THR A 252 -16.19 2.66 -10.22
N VAL A 253 -16.71 1.62 -9.59
CA VAL A 253 -16.35 0.22 -9.88
C VAL A 253 -17.61 -0.59 -10.18
N GLN A 254 -17.58 -1.32 -11.28
CA GLN A 254 -18.64 -2.23 -11.67
C GLN A 254 -18.39 -3.64 -11.12
N LEU A 255 -19.29 -4.18 -10.32
CA LEU A 255 -19.25 -5.55 -9.80
C LEU A 255 -20.55 -6.28 -10.21
N GLY A 256 -20.49 -7.09 -11.27
CA GLY A 256 -21.67 -7.68 -11.87
C GLY A 256 -22.68 -6.60 -12.30
N ASP A 257 -23.89 -6.66 -11.78
CA ASP A 257 -24.96 -5.67 -12.06
C ASP A 257 -24.93 -4.45 -11.12
N ARG A 258 -23.95 -4.35 -10.23
CA ARG A 258 -23.85 -3.27 -9.23
C ARG A 258 -22.76 -2.30 -9.61
N GLU A 259 -23.11 -1.02 -9.57
CA GLU A 259 -22.14 0.08 -9.62
C GLU A 259 -21.90 0.59 -8.20
N LEU A 260 -20.65 0.66 -7.78
CA LEU A 260 -20.22 1.13 -6.47
C LEU A 260 -19.34 2.36 -6.64
N GLU A 261 -19.63 3.42 -5.90
CA GLU A 261 -18.76 4.56 -5.76
C GLU A 261 -17.94 4.41 -4.48
N TRP A 262 -16.61 4.29 -4.60
CA TRP A 262 -15.68 4.28 -3.48
C TRP A 262 -14.99 5.63 -3.36
N LYS A 263 -15.05 6.23 -2.17
CA LYS A 263 -14.42 7.52 -1.86
C LYS A 263 -13.27 7.30 -0.91
N ASN A 264 -12.15 7.97 -1.21
CA ASN A 264 -10.99 7.93 -0.33
C ASN A 264 -11.33 8.63 0.99
N THR A 265 -10.96 7.98 2.09
CA THR A 265 -11.14 8.55 3.44
C THR A 265 -10.18 9.69 3.74
N ASN A 266 -9.13 9.90 2.93
CA ASN A 266 -8.23 11.05 3.07
C ASN A 266 -8.85 12.31 2.46
N MET A 267 -9.35 13.20 3.34
CA MET A 267 -10.02 14.44 2.93
C MET A 267 -9.11 15.40 2.17
N LEU A 268 -7.80 15.30 2.33
CA LEU A 268 -6.81 16.14 1.64
C LEU A 268 -6.80 15.95 0.12
N LEU A 269 -7.41 14.85 -0.39
CA LEU A 269 -7.50 14.52 -1.81
C LEU A 269 -8.75 15.10 -2.51
N HIS A 270 -9.73 15.62 -1.76
CA HIS A 270 -11.03 15.98 -2.31
C HIS A 270 -11.12 17.47 -2.60
N GLU A 271 -11.01 17.90 -3.85
CA GLU A 271 -11.01 19.29 -4.31
C GLU A 271 -12.19 20.13 -3.82
N LYS A 272 -13.31 19.50 -3.49
CA LYS A 272 -14.52 20.21 -3.03
C LYS A 272 -14.60 20.39 -1.52
N LEU A 273 -13.62 19.88 -0.79
CA LEU A 273 -13.56 19.99 0.68
C LEU A 273 -12.58 21.08 1.10
N ASP A 274 -12.89 21.75 2.20
CA ASP A 274 -12.04 22.80 2.77
C ASP A 274 -10.64 22.30 3.19
N MET A 275 -10.48 20.99 3.35
CA MET A 275 -9.20 20.34 3.70
C MET A 275 -8.34 19.96 2.48
N TYR A 276 -8.77 20.27 1.25
CA TYR A 276 -8.04 19.91 0.05
C TYR A 276 -6.66 20.55 -0.01
N VAL A 277 -5.63 19.73 -0.27
CA VAL A 277 -4.27 20.20 -0.51
C VAL A 277 -3.80 19.68 -1.86
N PRO A 278 -3.58 20.54 -2.88
CA PRO A 278 -3.29 20.13 -4.26
C PRO A 278 -2.04 19.26 -4.41
N SER A 279 -1.03 19.45 -3.55
CA SER A 279 0.20 18.66 -3.56
C SER A 279 0.05 17.25 -2.97
N THR A 280 -1.13 16.89 -2.42
CA THR A 280 -1.36 15.59 -1.79
C THR A 280 -1.36 14.48 -2.83
N ILE A 281 -0.50 13.47 -2.64
CA ILE A 281 -0.44 12.23 -3.42
C ILE A 281 -0.89 11.01 -2.60
N GLY A 282 -1.66 11.27 -1.56
CA GLY A 282 -2.38 10.27 -0.78
C GLY A 282 -1.57 9.62 0.32
N MET A 283 -1.99 8.56 0.73
CA MET A 283 -1.65 7.39 1.53
C MET A 283 -2.90 6.89 2.26
N LYS A 284 -2.87 6.76 3.60
CA LYS A 284 -3.94 6.05 4.31
C LYS A 284 -4.31 6.70 5.64
N THR A 285 -5.61 6.76 5.90
CA THR A 285 -6.18 7.06 7.22
C THR A 285 -6.33 5.80 8.07
N GLY A 286 -6.36 5.96 9.38
CA GLY A 286 -6.67 4.91 10.33
C GLY A 286 -7.50 5.43 11.50
N TYR A 287 -8.30 4.56 12.09
CA TYR A 287 -9.02 4.83 13.32
C TYR A 287 -9.35 3.54 14.08
N THR A 288 -9.05 3.51 15.34
CA THR A 288 -9.65 2.63 16.36
C THR A 288 -9.70 3.42 17.67
N ASN A 289 -10.55 3.00 18.62
CA ASN A 289 -10.60 3.69 19.92
C ASN A 289 -9.23 3.75 20.63
N ALA A 290 -8.38 2.76 20.43
CA ALA A 290 -7.05 2.71 21.05
C ALA A 290 -5.97 3.47 20.25
N ALA A 291 -6.14 3.61 18.94
CA ALA A 291 -5.19 4.32 18.09
C ALA A 291 -5.46 5.83 18.03
N GLY A 292 -6.69 6.25 18.35
CA GLY A 292 -7.16 7.57 17.96
C GLY A 292 -7.30 7.72 16.43
N ASP A 293 -7.46 8.93 15.96
CA ASP A 293 -7.43 9.25 14.55
C ASP A 293 -5.97 9.32 14.07
N CYS A 294 -5.67 8.60 12.97
CA CYS A 294 -4.34 8.51 12.38
C CYS A 294 -4.39 8.85 10.88
N LEU A 295 -3.31 9.43 10.37
CA LEU A 295 -3.11 9.67 8.95
C LEU A 295 -1.62 9.55 8.62
N VAL A 296 -1.29 8.83 7.56
CA VAL A 296 -0.03 8.98 6.84
C VAL A 296 -0.37 9.54 5.46
N THR A 297 0.30 10.60 5.07
CA THR A 297 0.09 11.22 3.77
C THR A 297 1.40 11.64 3.13
N ALA A 298 1.44 11.75 1.81
CA ALA A 298 2.58 12.21 1.03
C ALA A 298 2.18 13.46 0.25
N PHE A 299 3.10 14.40 0.17
CA PHE A 299 2.97 15.63 -0.62
C PHE A 299 4.07 15.68 -1.66
N PHE A 300 3.71 16.00 -2.89
CA PHE A 300 4.66 16.18 -3.98
C PHE A 300 4.95 17.67 -4.15
N GLU A 301 6.20 18.03 -4.02
CA GLU A 301 6.73 19.37 -4.33
C GLU A 301 7.68 19.25 -5.54
N THR A 302 7.97 20.36 -6.18
CA THR A 302 8.71 20.47 -7.44
C THR A 302 9.79 19.40 -7.69
N ASP A 303 10.52 18.99 -6.64
CA ASP A 303 11.65 18.05 -6.75
C ASP A 303 11.78 17.07 -5.56
N ARG A 304 10.82 17.06 -4.63
CA ARG A 304 10.84 16.22 -3.43
C ARG A 304 9.45 15.69 -3.07
N ILE A 305 9.43 14.63 -2.30
CA ILE A 305 8.22 14.09 -1.66
C ILE A 305 8.41 14.21 -0.15
N ILE A 306 7.43 14.82 0.51
CA ILE A 306 7.37 14.92 1.97
C ILE A 306 6.31 13.94 2.46
N LEU A 307 6.70 13.05 3.36
CA LEU A 307 5.78 12.22 4.13
C LEU A 307 5.47 12.91 5.46
N VAL A 308 4.18 13.00 5.79
CA VAL A 308 3.72 13.43 7.11
C VAL A 308 2.85 12.33 7.70
N GLY A 309 3.17 11.93 8.92
CA GLY A 309 2.37 10.98 9.72
C GLY A 309 1.92 11.63 11.02
N VAL A 310 0.63 11.49 11.35
CA VAL A 310 0.04 11.94 12.61
C VAL A 310 -0.73 10.80 13.26
N PHE A 311 -0.59 10.64 14.59
CA PHE A 311 -1.12 9.50 15.34
C PHE A 311 -1.64 9.97 16.70
N GLY A 312 -2.69 9.31 17.18
CA GLY A 312 -3.29 9.63 18.48
C GLY A 312 -4.08 10.94 18.48
N CYS A 313 -4.54 11.42 17.31
CA CYS A 313 -5.41 12.59 17.30
C CYS A 313 -6.76 12.28 17.92
N PRO A 314 -7.43 13.30 18.53
CA PRO A 314 -8.79 13.15 19.08
C PRO A 314 -9.77 12.62 18.03
N THR A 315 -10.65 11.73 18.44
CA THR A 315 -11.59 11.05 17.55
C THR A 315 -12.74 11.96 17.10
N LEU A 316 -13.33 11.61 15.95
CA LEU A 316 -14.48 12.30 15.34
C LEU A 316 -14.19 13.77 15.01
N SER A 317 -12.97 14.10 14.67
CA SER A 317 -12.56 15.45 14.38
C SER A 317 -11.74 15.54 13.11
N GLU A 318 -11.66 16.73 12.56
CA GLU A 318 -10.79 17.05 11.42
C GLU A 318 -9.33 17.23 11.85
N HIS A 319 -9.01 17.00 13.14
CA HIS A 319 -7.72 17.31 13.72
C HIS A 319 -6.56 16.61 12.99
N ARG A 320 -6.70 15.33 12.60
CA ARG A 320 -5.65 14.64 11.84
C ARG A 320 -5.29 15.38 10.53
N TYR A 321 -6.26 16.00 9.86
CA TYR A 321 -6.02 16.77 8.63
C TYR A 321 -5.44 18.14 8.95
N LEU A 322 -5.98 18.84 9.94
CA LEU A 322 -5.50 20.15 10.39
C LEU A 322 -4.05 20.06 10.91
N ASP A 323 -3.74 19.04 11.72
CA ASP A 323 -2.38 18.80 12.20
C ASP A 323 -1.43 18.51 11.04
N THR A 324 -1.84 17.64 10.10
CA THR A 324 -1.06 17.33 8.91
C THR A 324 -0.76 18.57 8.07
N ILE A 325 -1.78 19.41 7.79
CA ILE A 325 -1.63 20.66 7.03
C ILE A 325 -0.69 21.62 7.76
N GLN A 326 -0.86 21.79 9.08
CA GLN A 326 -0.03 22.68 9.88
C GLN A 326 1.44 22.22 9.90
N ILE A 327 1.69 20.93 10.07
CA ILE A 327 3.05 20.35 10.02
C ILE A 327 3.65 20.61 8.64
N TYR A 328 2.92 20.26 7.57
CA TYR A 328 3.38 20.43 6.19
C TYR A 328 3.72 21.89 5.87
N ASN A 329 2.87 22.85 6.26
CA ASN A 329 3.08 24.27 6.02
C ASN A 329 4.22 24.88 6.87
N SER A 330 4.71 24.16 7.88
CA SER A 330 5.83 24.62 8.73
C SER A 330 7.20 24.22 8.20
N LEU A 331 7.28 23.46 7.09
CA LEU A 331 8.51 22.96 6.50
C LEU A 331 9.11 23.89 5.46
#